data_a5de535e8e4dc1d1ec1e157d61d5e229
#
_entry.id   a5de535e8e4dc1d1ec1e157d61d5e229
#
_cell.length_a   1.000
_cell.length_b   1.000
_cell.length_c   1.000
_cell.angle_alpha   90.00
_cell.angle_beta   90.00
_cell.angle_gamma   90.00
#
_symmetry.space_group_name_H-M   'P 1'
#
loop_
_entity.id
_entity.type
_entity.pdbx_description
1 polymer ?
#
loop_
_entity_poly.entity_id
_entity_poly.type
_entity_poly.pdbx_seq_one_letter_code
_entity_poly.pdbx_strand_id
1 'polypeptide(L)'
;VLQQELRKACLLQRHPRLRGPVEDLEAAAREGTAQDRRRFLQQALLAGAGALPLLGLVGESLAWGGEPRNRSLTGLDAPGARHPEPVVIVGAGIAGLTAAYRLGQGGVRCAVYEAAGRVGGRIQTLDGFNDDGMFCELGGELIDNGHRHLRGLAAELGLEVQPFAEPGDARLEPAVYYFRGRHYRMAEAVEASRPLLARMAKDIATLFPDPSRPFVTYRDHPRPAALRLDQTSLHDYLHACPGEAEPWVLDLFAQAYTGESGLEPQEQSCLNLMALVGTDTSDGLKLFGASDEAARIKGGNGRLVEALGAAVAHRVPVHLDHRLVRIDPRSKGFLLTFQVGGAPRTVPAGQLILALPFTLLRRVEGLDRLGLTPVKLRCIRELGYGTCAKAMIGYSRRPWRSGSEQVRANAGEGFTDESLQAFWETSRAQPGARGILTAFAGGGYGARLLVRDVPDLVASFGRIEPGSQAEFDQNYIVMNWARQPFAQGCYSCPKAGQYTTLVGSAGEPELEGRILFAGEHCSLGNLGFMEGGAETGALAARTALVQRGL
;
A
#
# COMPACT_ATOMS: atom_id res chain seq x y z
N VAL A 1 20.15 -17.65 13.92
CA VAL A 1 19.63 -17.78 12.54
C VAL A 1 18.57 -18.89 12.50
N LEU A 2 18.91 -20.14 12.86
CA LEU A 2 17.97 -21.28 12.78
C LEU A 2 16.72 -21.12 13.67
N GLN A 3 16.89 -20.66 14.93
CA GLN A 3 15.76 -20.41 15.83
C GLN A 3 14.84 -19.29 15.29
N GLN A 4 15.39 -18.29 14.61
CA GLN A 4 14.62 -17.22 14.01
C GLN A 4 13.81 -17.71 12.81
N GLU A 5 14.40 -18.56 11.99
CA GLU A 5 13.71 -19.17 10.85
C GLU A 5 12.64 -20.19 11.27
N LEU A 6 12.89 -20.93 12.35
CA LEU A 6 11.89 -21.80 12.96
C LEU A 6 10.71 -21.01 13.52
N ARG A 7 10.96 -19.84 14.14
CA ARG A 7 9.88 -18.94 14.60
C ARG A 7 9.11 -18.34 13.44
N LYS A 8 9.80 -17.94 12.36
CA LYS A 8 9.15 -17.48 11.13
C LYS A 8 8.29 -18.58 10.51
N ALA A 9 8.78 -19.81 10.44
CA ALA A 9 8.01 -20.96 9.98
C ALA A 9 6.80 -21.25 10.89
N CYS A 10 6.95 -21.12 12.21
CA CYS A 10 5.85 -21.23 13.16
C CYS A 10 4.82 -20.10 12.99
N LEU A 11 5.26 -18.86 12.72
CA LEU A 11 4.39 -17.72 12.42
C LEU A 11 3.60 -17.95 11.12
N LEU A 12 4.28 -18.41 10.07
CA LEU A 12 3.66 -18.76 8.80
C LEU A 12 2.69 -19.95 8.93
N GLN A 13 3.00 -20.91 9.82
CA GLN A 13 2.13 -22.04 10.11
C GLN A 13 0.86 -21.61 10.87
N ARG A 14 0.98 -20.66 11.80
CA ARG A 14 -0.17 -20.07 12.51
C ARG A 14 -0.99 -19.15 11.61
N HIS A 15 -0.37 -18.61 10.56
CA HIS A 15 -0.99 -17.66 9.65
C HIS A 15 -0.78 -18.06 8.18
N PRO A 16 -1.46 -19.12 7.70
CA PRO A 16 -1.26 -19.69 6.36
C PRO A 16 -1.55 -18.70 5.21
N ARG A 17 -2.09 -17.52 5.52
CA ARG A 17 -2.33 -16.42 4.56
C ARG A 17 -1.07 -15.61 4.21
N LEU A 18 0.00 -15.74 5.00
CA LEU A 18 1.29 -15.07 4.73
C LEU A 18 2.10 -15.91 3.74
N ARG A 19 1.94 -15.65 2.47
CA ARG A 19 2.81 -16.17 1.42
C ARG A 19 3.89 -15.13 1.12
N GLY A 20 5.01 -15.20 1.86
CA GLY A 20 6.23 -14.47 1.50
C GLY A 20 6.86 -15.04 0.22
N PRO A 21 7.80 -14.33 -0.44
CA PRO A 21 8.52 -14.87 -1.57
C PRO A 21 9.21 -16.18 -1.18
N VAL A 22 9.04 -17.23 -1.96
CA VAL A 22 9.67 -18.55 -1.78
C VAL A 22 11.20 -18.40 -1.68
N GLU A 23 11.77 -17.42 -2.36
CA GLU A 23 13.19 -17.08 -2.36
C GLU A 23 13.76 -16.71 -0.99
N ASP A 24 12.98 -16.04 -0.13
CA ASP A 24 13.41 -15.71 1.25
C ASP A 24 13.50 -16.98 2.12
N LEU A 25 12.60 -17.93 1.91
CA LEU A 25 12.57 -19.21 2.59
C LEU A 25 13.71 -20.12 2.09
N GLU A 26 14.00 -20.10 0.79
CA GLU A 26 15.09 -20.85 0.19
C GLU A 26 16.48 -20.32 0.57
N ALA A 27 16.63 -18.98 0.68
CA ALA A 27 17.88 -18.36 1.11
C ALA A 27 18.23 -18.76 2.54
N ALA A 28 17.28 -18.70 3.45
CA ALA A 28 17.45 -19.11 4.85
C ALA A 28 17.75 -20.62 5.01
N ALA A 29 17.15 -21.47 4.17
CA ALA A 29 17.41 -22.90 4.16
C ALA A 29 18.83 -23.27 3.68
N ARG A 30 19.49 -22.40 2.93
CA ARG A 30 20.87 -22.62 2.43
C ARG A 30 21.95 -22.36 3.48
N GLU A 31 21.67 -21.56 4.51
CA GLU A 31 22.64 -21.13 5.52
C GLU A 31 22.76 -22.07 6.73
N GLY A 32 21.82 -23.02 6.90
CA GLY A 32 21.82 -23.99 8.02
C GLY A 32 22.53 -25.31 7.71
N THR A 33 22.70 -26.17 8.76
CA THR A 33 23.21 -27.53 8.59
C THR A 33 22.25 -28.40 7.76
N ALA A 34 22.71 -29.52 7.18
CA ALA A 34 21.84 -30.40 6.38
C ALA A 34 20.64 -30.94 7.17
N GLN A 35 20.77 -31.13 8.49
CA GLN A 35 19.74 -31.62 9.38
C GLN A 35 18.73 -30.51 9.72
N ASP A 36 19.21 -29.28 9.87
CA ASP A 36 18.41 -28.08 10.09
C ASP A 36 17.59 -27.71 8.85
N ARG A 37 18.20 -27.82 7.66
CA ARG A 37 17.52 -27.64 6.37
C ARG A 37 16.39 -28.65 6.17
N ARG A 38 16.60 -29.92 6.58
CA ARG A 38 15.59 -30.97 6.46
C ARG A 38 14.42 -30.74 7.40
N ARG A 39 14.66 -30.32 8.64
CA ARG A 39 13.60 -29.91 9.59
C ARG A 39 12.86 -28.68 9.13
N PHE A 40 13.56 -27.67 8.64
CA PHE A 40 12.99 -26.45 8.08
C PHE A 40 12.07 -26.75 6.90
N LEU A 41 12.55 -27.54 5.91
CA LEU A 41 11.74 -27.93 4.75
C LEU A 41 10.53 -28.77 5.13
N GLN A 42 10.63 -29.66 6.12
CA GLN A 42 9.49 -30.41 6.63
C GLN A 42 8.45 -29.48 7.30
N GLN A 43 8.88 -28.51 8.06
CA GLN A 43 7.99 -27.55 8.70
C GLN A 43 7.41 -26.53 7.69
N ALA A 44 8.17 -26.09 6.71
CA ALA A 44 7.68 -25.24 5.62
C ALA A 44 6.63 -25.95 4.73
N LEU A 45 6.82 -27.26 4.48
CA LEU A 45 5.84 -28.10 3.78
C LEU A 45 4.56 -28.26 4.61
N LEU A 46 4.66 -28.48 5.92
CA LEU A 46 3.52 -28.56 6.83
C LEU A 46 2.80 -27.21 6.99
N ALA A 47 3.52 -26.09 6.80
CA ALA A 47 2.97 -24.74 6.84
C ALA A 47 2.28 -24.29 5.53
N GLY A 48 2.21 -25.15 4.51
CA GLY A 48 1.55 -24.85 3.25
C GLY A 48 2.31 -23.88 2.33
N ALA A 49 3.60 -23.64 2.59
CA ALA A 49 4.48 -22.84 1.74
C ALA A 49 5.12 -23.73 0.67
N GLY A 50 4.37 -24.27 -0.25
CA GLY A 50 4.97 -25.06 -1.29
C GLY A 50 3.97 -25.59 -2.28
N ALA A 51 4.13 -25.26 -3.52
CA ALA A 51 3.63 -26.04 -4.63
C ALA A 51 4.78 -26.83 -5.22
N LEU A 52 4.88 -28.08 -4.83
CA LEU A 52 5.48 -29.12 -5.66
C LEU A 52 4.48 -30.26 -5.74
N PRO A 53 4.17 -30.78 -6.94
CA PRO A 53 3.15 -31.81 -7.12
C PRO A 53 3.73 -33.16 -6.75
N LEU A 54 3.37 -33.71 -5.57
CA LEU A 54 3.46 -35.15 -5.34
C LEU A 54 2.69 -35.55 -4.07
N LEU A 55 1.76 -36.47 -4.29
CA LEU A 55 1.06 -37.34 -3.35
C LEU A 55 -0.10 -36.73 -2.55
N GLY A 56 -1.31 -37.12 -3.00
CA GLY A 56 -2.52 -37.07 -2.22
C GLY A 56 -2.40 -37.90 -0.95
N LEU A 57 -3.00 -37.38 0.09
CA LEU A 57 -3.80 -38.07 1.10
C LEU A 57 -4.07 -37.13 2.27
N VAL A 58 -5.36 -36.86 2.45
CA VAL A 58 -6.08 -36.55 3.70
C VAL A 58 -5.54 -35.41 4.57
N GLY A 59 -6.28 -34.33 4.59
CA GLY A 59 -6.23 -33.30 5.62
C GLY A 59 -7.48 -32.44 5.52
N GLU A 60 -8.41 -32.62 6.43
CA GLU A 60 -9.64 -31.84 6.50
C GLU A 60 -9.30 -30.35 6.57
N SER A 61 -9.65 -29.65 5.52
CA SER A 61 -9.68 -28.21 5.48
C SER A 61 -10.82 -27.72 6.38
N LEU A 62 -10.51 -26.87 7.35
CA LEU A 62 -11.48 -25.92 7.87
C LEU A 62 -11.82 -24.97 6.71
N ALA A 63 -12.71 -25.43 5.87
CA ALA A 63 -13.32 -24.64 4.83
C ALA A 63 -14.12 -23.51 5.49
N TRP A 64 -13.99 -22.31 5.00
CA TRP A 64 -15.07 -21.34 5.04
C TRP A 64 -16.34 -22.08 4.57
N GLY A 65 -17.26 -22.32 5.51
CA GLY A 65 -18.41 -23.17 5.29
C GLY A 65 -19.30 -22.65 4.18
N GLY A 66 -19.36 -23.41 3.14
CA GLY A 66 -20.18 -23.21 1.97
C GLY A 66 -19.35 -23.42 0.72
N GLU A 67 -19.44 -24.59 0.10
CA GLU A 67 -19.02 -24.75 -1.28
C GLU A 67 -19.59 -23.60 -2.09
N PRO A 68 -18.76 -22.82 -2.83
CA PRO A 68 -19.29 -21.93 -3.83
C PRO A 68 -19.96 -22.85 -4.85
N ARG A 69 -21.27 -22.96 -4.79
CA ARG A 69 -22.03 -23.59 -5.89
C ARG A 69 -21.54 -22.88 -7.13
N ASN A 70 -20.75 -23.59 -7.90
CA ASN A 70 -20.20 -23.20 -9.17
C ASN A 70 -21.39 -22.95 -10.13
N ARG A 71 -22.05 -21.78 -9.95
CA ARG A 71 -22.98 -21.27 -10.94
C ARG A 71 -22.10 -20.75 -12.07
N SER A 72 -21.77 -21.67 -12.96
CA SER A 72 -21.21 -21.36 -14.26
C SER A 72 -21.95 -20.15 -14.84
N LEU A 73 -21.19 -19.14 -15.31
CA LEU A 73 -21.71 -18.01 -16.09
C LEU A 73 -22.49 -18.45 -17.35
N THR A 74 -22.49 -19.76 -17.67
CA THR A 74 -23.29 -20.35 -18.76
C THR A 74 -24.79 -20.23 -18.53
N GLY A 75 -25.28 -19.94 -17.33
CA GLY A 75 -26.69 -19.62 -17.05
C GLY A 75 -27.10 -18.19 -17.32
N LEU A 76 -26.23 -17.38 -17.90
CA LEU A 76 -26.45 -15.96 -18.19
C LEU A 76 -27.17 -15.70 -19.52
N ASP A 77 -27.38 -16.74 -20.35
CA ASP A 77 -28.02 -16.64 -21.64
C ASP A 77 -29.46 -17.20 -21.61
N ALA A 78 -30.30 -16.73 -20.70
CA ALA A 78 -31.73 -16.95 -20.83
C ALA A 78 -32.28 -16.10 -21.99
N PRO A 79 -32.90 -16.68 -23.03
CA PRO A 79 -33.47 -15.93 -24.14
C PRO A 79 -34.64 -15.09 -23.62
N GLY A 80 -34.51 -13.76 -23.63
CA GLY A 80 -35.62 -12.84 -23.36
C GLY A 80 -35.37 -11.69 -22.43
N ALA A 81 -34.30 -11.66 -21.65
CA ALA A 81 -33.98 -10.51 -20.81
C ALA A 81 -33.09 -9.49 -21.57
N ARG A 82 -33.61 -8.31 -21.86
CA ARG A 82 -32.83 -7.14 -22.29
C ARG A 82 -31.97 -6.64 -21.11
N HIS A 83 -31.05 -7.47 -20.61
CA HIS A 83 -30.08 -7.04 -19.60
C HIS A 83 -28.78 -6.68 -20.33
N PRO A 84 -28.19 -5.52 -20.02
CA PRO A 84 -26.85 -5.18 -20.55
C PRO A 84 -25.87 -6.27 -20.12
N GLU A 85 -24.87 -6.53 -20.98
CA GLU A 85 -23.81 -7.50 -20.68
C GLU A 85 -23.18 -7.20 -19.30
N PRO A 86 -22.69 -8.23 -18.56
CA PRO A 86 -22.24 -8.06 -17.19
C PRO A 86 -21.02 -7.13 -17.08
N VAL A 87 -20.91 -6.44 -15.95
CA VAL A 87 -19.69 -5.73 -15.57
C VAL A 87 -18.70 -6.73 -15.01
N VAL A 88 -17.50 -6.78 -15.56
CA VAL A 88 -16.40 -7.56 -15.00
C VAL A 88 -15.45 -6.62 -14.28
N ILE A 89 -15.22 -6.90 -12.98
CA ILE A 89 -14.29 -6.17 -12.12
C ILE A 89 -13.05 -7.03 -11.96
N VAL A 90 -11.88 -6.47 -12.28
CA VAL A 90 -10.62 -7.19 -12.16
C VAL A 90 -9.80 -6.59 -11.02
N GLY A 91 -9.54 -7.41 -10.01
CA GLY A 91 -8.91 -7.06 -8.75
C GLY A 91 -9.91 -6.95 -7.60
N ALA A 92 -9.62 -7.66 -6.49
CA ALA A 92 -10.38 -7.62 -5.24
C ALA A 92 -9.63 -6.87 -4.12
N GLY A 93 -8.86 -5.85 -4.46
CA GLY A 93 -8.39 -4.85 -3.52
C GLY A 93 -9.53 -3.93 -3.08
N ILE A 94 -9.24 -2.96 -2.18
CA ILE A 94 -10.27 -2.04 -1.67
C ILE A 94 -11.04 -1.34 -2.79
N ALA A 95 -10.39 -0.97 -3.89
CA ALA A 95 -11.03 -0.30 -5.02
C ALA A 95 -12.05 -1.19 -5.74
N GLY A 96 -11.65 -2.41 -6.13
CA GLY A 96 -12.53 -3.35 -6.81
C GLY A 96 -13.66 -3.85 -5.94
N LEU A 97 -13.39 -4.10 -4.65
CA LEU A 97 -14.43 -4.48 -3.67
C LEU A 97 -15.43 -3.35 -3.45
N THR A 98 -14.97 -2.09 -3.33
CA THR A 98 -15.87 -0.94 -3.20
C THR A 98 -16.74 -0.78 -4.44
N ALA A 99 -16.16 -0.93 -5.64
CA ALA A 99 -16.92 -0.90 -6.87
C ALA A 99 -17.99 -2.01 -6.92
N ALA A 100 -17.62 -3.24 -6.59
CA ALA A 100 -18.53 -4.38 -6.53
C ALA A 100 -19.65 -4.20 -5.51
N TYR A 101 -19.33 -3.67 -4.32
CA TYR A 101 -20.28 -3.40 -3.26
C TYR A 101 -21.35 -2.38 -3.71
N ARG A 102 -20.93 -1.25 -4.28
CA ARG A 102 -21.83 -0.20 -4.77
C ARG A 102 -22.69 -0.67 -5.96
N LEU A 103 -22.09 -1.41 -6.90
CA LEU A 103 -22.85 -2.00 -8.02
C LEU A 103 -23.86 -3.05 -7.55
N GLY A 104 -23.48 -3.89 -6.58
CA GLY A 104 -24.39 -4.88 -5.98
C GLY A 104 -25.56 -4.23 -5.23
N GLN A 105 -25.33 -3.09 -4.54
CA GLN A 105 -26.39 -2.27 -3.94
C GLN A 105 -27.34 -1.70 -5.00
N GLY A 106 -26.81 -1.26 -6.15
CA GLY A 106 -27.59 -0.77 -7.29
C GLY A 106 -28.25 -1.88 -8.13
N GLY A 107 -28.13 -3.15 -7.76
CA GLY A 107 -28.74 -4.27 -8.49
C GLY A 107 -28.08 -4.58 -9.83
N VAL A 108 -26.88 -4.04 -10.09
CA VAL A 108 -26.15 -4.28 -11.35
C VAL A 108 -25.50 -5.65 -11.32
N ARG A 109 -25.68 -6.41 -12.38
CA ARG A 109 -25.06 -7.70 -12.57
C ARG A 109 -23.57 -7.56 -12.87
N CYS A 110 -22.73 -7.99 -11.92
CA CYS A 110 -21.29 -7.93 -12.04
C CYS A 110 -20.61 -9.14 -11.40
N ALA A 111 -19.32 -9.34 -11.66
CA ALA A 111 -18.48 -10.35 -11.03
C ALA A 111 -17.08 -9.81 -10.81
N VAL A 112 -16.42 -10.24 -9.72
CA VAL A 112 -15.05 -9.86 -9.36
C VAL A 112 -14.10 -11.02 -9.63
N TYR A 113 -12.96 -10.74 -10.24
CA TYR A 113 -11.88 -11.70 -10.50
C TYR A 113 -10.59 -11.21 -9.87
N GLU A 114 -10.00 -12.02 -8.99
CA GLU A 114 -8.80 -11.72 -8.21
C GLU A 114 -7.71 -12.76 -8.49
N ALA A 115 -6.48 -12.29 -8.68
CA ALA A 115 -5.34 -13.16 -8.96
C ALA A 115 -4.84 -13.94 -7.74
N ALA A 116 -4.98 -13.35 -6.55
CA ALA A 116 -4.58 -13.99 -5.29
C ALA A 116 -5.69 -14.92 -4.76
N GLY A 117 -5.30 -15.85 -3.87
CA GLY A 117 -6.24 -16.68 -3.10
C GLY A 117 -6.91 -15.92 -1.93
N ARG A 118 -6.88 -14.57 -1.91
CA ARG A 118 -7.48 -13.70 -0.90
C ARG A 118 -7.93 -12.38 -1.48
N VAL A 119 -8.86 -11.74 -0.82
CA VAL A 119 -9.24 -10.34 -1.08
C VAL A 119 -8.31 -9.36 -0.35
N GLY A 120 -8.43 -8.06 -0.60
CA GLY A 120 -7.80 -6.97 0.13
C GLY A 120 -6.58 -6.34 -0.57
N GLY A 121 -5.94 -7.05 -1.51
CA GLY A 121 -4.80 -6.51 -2.25
C GLY A 121 -3.66 -6.09 -1.32
N ARG A 122 -3.32 -4.79 -1.32
CA ARG A 122 -2.26 -4.19 -0.48
C ARG A 122 -2.68 -3.85 0.96
N ILE A 123 -3.89 -4.19 1.38
CA ILE A 123 -4.35 -4.16 2.77
C ILE A 123 -4.28 -5.58 3.30
N GLN A 124 -3.46 -5.79 4.32
CA GLN A 124 -3.24 -7.11 4.93
C GLN A 124 -2.74 -6.95 6.36
N THR A 125 -3.47 -7.54 7.30
CA THR A 125 -3.12 -7.60 8.72
C THR A 125 -2.56 -8.98 9.05
N LEU A 126 -1.57 -9.02 9.92
CA LEU A 126 -1.08 -10.23 10.56
C LEU A 126 -1.52 -10.23 12.03
N ASP A 127 -2.40 -11.14 12.38
CA ASP A 127 -2.85 -11.35 13.77
C ASP A 127 -1.83 -12.18 14.57
N GLY A 128 -1.78 -11.97 15.91
CA GLY A 128 -0.98 -12.76 16.83
C GLY A 128 0.52 -12.66 16.56
N PHE A 129 1.01 -11.46 16.31
CA PHE A 129 2.43 -11.20 16.06
C PHE A 129 3.32 -11.64 17.24
N ASN A 130 2.87 -11.46 18.47
CA ASN A 130 3.60 -11.82 19.69
C ASN A 130 2.70 -12.50 20.73
N ASP A 131 3.27 -12.86 21.90
CA ASP A 131 2.56 -13.57 22.96
C ASP A 131 1.44 -12.74 23.62
N ASP A 132 1.47 -11.41 23.50
CA ASP A 132 0.37 -10.52 23.92
C ASP A 132 -0.81 -10.56 22.93
N GLY A 133 -0.70 -11.30 21.83
CA GLY A 133 -1.73 -11.42 20.80
C GLY A 133 -1.87 -10.19 19.93
N MET A 134 -0.87 -9.30 19.90
CA MET A 134 -0.87 -8.10 19.08
C MET A 134 -0.86 -8.44 17.59
N PHE A 135 -1.36 -7.52 16.79
CA PHE A 135 -1.32 -7.60 15.33
C PHE A 135 -0.38 -6.54 14.73
N CYS A 136 0.00 -6.73 13.47
CA CYS A 136 0.69 -5.71 12.69
C CYS A 136 0.16 -5.64 11.27
N GLU A 137 0.31 -4.47 10.64
CA GLU A 137 -0.10 -4.24 9.26
C GLU A 137 1.05 -4.50 8.31
N LEU A 138 0.87 -5.48 7.44
CA LEU A 138 1.85 -5.79 6.39
C LEU A 138 1.78 -4.78 5.23
N GLY A 139 0.65 -4.10 5.08
CA GLY A 139 0.38 -3.11 4.04
C GLY A 139 -0.11 -1.79 4.62
N GLY A 140 -1.19 -1.25 4.02
CA GLY A 140 -1.80 0.01 4.44
C GLY A 140 -2.22 -0.03 5.90
N GLU A 141 -1.72 0.92 6.69
CA GLU A 141 -1.85 0.94 8.14
C GLU A 141 -2.61 2.16 8.66
N LEU A 142 -2.31 3.35 8.13
CA LEU A 142 -2.69 4.61 8.74
C LEU A 142 -3.94 5.17 8.07
N ILE A 143 -4.87 5.68 8.87
CA ILE A 143 -6.15 6.27 8.42
C ILE A 143 -6.26 7.68 8.98
N ASP A 144 -6.34 8.66 8.08
CA ASP A 144 -6.54 10.05 8.46
C ASP A 144 -7.97 10.34 8.89
N ASN A 145 -8.14 11.39 9.69
CA ASN A 145 -9.47 11.90 9.99
C ASN A 145 -10.21 12.39 8.74
N GLY A 146 -9.49 12.82 7.72
CA GLY A 146 -10.02 13.25 6.42
C GLY A 146 -10.46 12.12 5.47
N HIS A 147 -10.16 10.86 5.75
CA HIS A 147 -10.46 9.69 4.90
C HIS A 147 -11.94 9.31 4.93
N ARG A 148 -12.76 10.02 4.16
CA ARG A 148 -14.23 9.92 4.20
C ARG A 148 -14.79 8.62 3.65
N HIS A 149 -14.23 8.12 2.54
CA HIS A 149 -14.71 6.89 1.89
C HIS A 149 -14.37 5.66 2.72
N LEU A 150 -13.14 5.59 3.23
CA LEU A 150 -12.68 4.48 4.04
C LEU A 150 -13.44 4.42 5.38
N ARG A 151 -13.53 5.56 6.07
CA ARG A 151 -14.29 5.69 7.34
C ARG A 151 -15.79 5.44 7.14
N GLY A 152 -16.33 5.89 6.01
CA GLY A 152 -17.72 5.60 5.62
C GLY A 152 -17.98 4.11 5.42
N LEU A 153 -17.09 3.41 4.70
CA LEU A 153 -17.17 1.96 4.53
C LEU A 153 -17.05 1.22 5.87
N ALA A 154 -16.15 1.65 6.75
CA ALA A 154 -16.01 1.08 8.09
C ALA A 154 -17.32 1.20 8.88
N ALA A 155 -17.93 2.38 8.88
CA ALA A 155 -19.23 2.62 9.56
C ALA A 155 -20.35 1.77 8.94
N GLU A 156 -20.48 1.69 7.61
CA GLU A 156 -21.47 0.87 6.93
C GLU A 156 -21.34 -0.62 7.25
N LEU A 157 -20.12 -1.08 7.51
CA LEU A 157 -19.80 -2.47 7.85
C LEU A 157 -19.77 -2.75 9.35
N GLY A 158 -20.10 -1.75 10.19
CA GLY A 158 -20.13 -1.88 11.65
C GLY A 158 -18.76 -2.03 12.30
N LEU A 159 -17.70 -1.51 11.66
CA LEU A 159 -16.33 -1.56 12.15
C LEU A 159 -15.95 -0.28 12.88
N GLU A 160 -15.20 -0.43 13.97
CA GLU A 160 -14.68 0.68 14.77
C GLU A 160 -13.36 1.19 14.17
N VAL A 161 -13.30 2.50 13.93
CA VAL A 161 -12.03 3.19 13.62
C VAL A 161 -11.41 3.63 14.94
N GLN A 162 -10.31 3.00 15.32
CA GLN A 162 -9.63 3.19 16.59
C GLN A 162 -8.54 4.27 16.44
N PRO A 163 -8.62 5.37 17.21
CA PRO A 163 -7.54 6.37 17.23
C PRO A 163 -6.29 5.81 17.90
N PHE A 164 -5.13 6.34 17.50
CA PHE A 164 -3.84 5.98 18.11
C PHE A 164 -3.55 6.73 19.41
N ALA A 165 -4.14 7.91 19.61
CA ALA A 165 -3.89 8.71 20.79
C ALA A 165 -4.28 7.97 22.07
N GLU A 166 -3.33 7.86 23.00
CA GLU A 166 -3.51 7.22 24.30
C GLU A 166 -3.37 8.25 25.44
N PRO A 167 -4.02 8.01 26.59
CA PRO A 167 -3.79 8.84 27.77
C PRO A 167 -2.31 8.84 28.16
N GLY A 168 -1.67 10.01 28.16
CA GLY A 168 -0.25 10.16 28.50
C GLY A 168 0.67 10.45 27.30
N ASP A 169 0.22 10.29 26.06
CA ASP A 169 1.00 10.61 24.86
C ASP A 169 1.43 12.09 24.79
N ALA A 170 0.65 12.99 25.38
CA ALA A 170 0.99 14.41 25.47
C ALA A 170 2.33 14.72 26.22
N ARG A 171 2.91 13.72 26.92
CA ARG A 171 4.21 13.83 27.58
C ARG A 171 5.36 13.35 26.70
N LEU A 172 5.06 12.69 25.61
CA LEU A 172 6.04 12.10 24.70
C LEU A 172 6.46 13.13 23.67
N GLU A 173 7.73 13.09 23.28
CA GLU A 173 8.16 13.78 22.05
C GLU A 173 7.42 13.09 20.87
N PRO A 174 6.74 13.85 20.01
CA PRO A 174 5.88 13.26 18.97
C PRO A 174 6.68 12.52 17.91
N ALA A 175 7.89 12.99 17.60
CA ALA A 175 8.77 12.37 16.61
C ALA A 175 10.24 12.53 17.00
N VAL A 176 11.06 11.58 16.59
CA VAL A 176 12.51 11.56 16.72
C VAL A 176 13.15 11.86 15.38
N TYR A 177 14.04 12.85 15.33
CA TYR A 177 14.89 13.13 14.17
C TYR A 177 16.32 12.77 14.53
N TYR A 178 16.85 11.71 13.90
CA TYR A 178 18.22 11.24 14.14
C TYR A 178 19.01 11.23 12.84
N PHE A 179 19.89 12.20 12.69
CA PHE A 179 20.70 12.39 11.50
C PHE A 179 22.15 12.67 11.84
N ARG A 180 23.07 12.07 11.10
CA ARG A 180 24.52 12.26 11.26
C ARG A 180 25.00 11.96 12.68
N GLY A 181 24.40 10.93 13.30
CA GLY A 181 24.75 10.49 14.65
C GLY A 181 24.24 11.41 15.78
N ARG A 182 23.30 12.31 15.51
CA ARG A 182 22.75 13.27 16.46
C ARG A 182 21.23 13.29 16.46
N HIS A 183 20.64 13.43 17.66
CA HIS A 183 19.23 13.73 17.84
C HIS A 183 18.95 15.22 17.66
N TYR A 184 17.84 15.52 16.97
CA TYR A 184 17.29 16.86 16.86
C TYR A 184 15.86 16.85 17.40
N ARG A 185 15.49 17.93 18.08
CA ARG A 185 14.13 18.11 18.58
C ARG A 185 13.22 18.71 17.51
N MET A 186 11.92 18.55 17.68
CA MET A 186 10.92 19.17 16.80
C MET A 186 11.17 20.68 16.62
N ALA A 187 11.47 21.41 17.70
CA ALA A 187 11.72 22.84 17.61
C ALA A 187 12.99 23.18 16.78
N GLU A 188 14.06 22.37 16.89
CA GLU A 188 15.26 22.50 16.06
C GLU A 188 14.94 22.19 14.60
N ALA A 189 14.15 21.14 14.34
CA ALA A 189 13.75 20.76 13.00
C ALA A 189 12.87 21.85 12.33
N VAL A 190 11.93 22.42 13.07
CA VAL A 190 11.12 23.55 12.61
C VAL A 190 12.01 24.74 12.25
N GLU A 191 12.89 25.16 13.16
CA GLU A 191 13.73 26.36 12.94
C GLU A 191 14.67 26.18 11.76
N ALA A 192 15.37 25.03 11.69
CA ALA A 192 16.31 24.74 10.62
C ALA A 192 15.61 24.57 9.24
N SER A 193 14.34 24.19 9.22
CA SER A 193 13.56 24.02 7.98
C SER A 193 12.92 25.32 7.47
N ARG A 194 12.83 26.39 8.27
CA ARG A 194 12.12 27.64 7.91
C ARG A 194 12.51 28.23 6.55
N PRO A 195 13.79 28.39 6.19
CA PRO A 195 14.14 28.98 4.90
C PRO A 195 13.63 28.12 3.73
N LEU A 196 13.83 26.79 3.82
CA LEU A 196 13.38 25.84 2.82
C LEU A 196 11.85 25.85 2.69
N LEU A 197 11.11 25.83 3.80
CA LEU A 197 9.64 25.88 3.82
C LEU A 197 9.11 27.22 3.26
N ALA A 198 9.82 28.32 3.50
CA ALA A 198 9.45 29.62 2.92
C ALA A 198 9.57 29.64 1.38
N ARG A 199 10.58 28.97 0.82
CA ARG A 199 10.71 28.77 -0.63
C ARG A 199 9.58 27.87 -1.16
N MET A 200 9.32 26.74 -0.51
CA MET A 200 8.23 25.83 -0.86
C MET A 200 6.88 26.55 -0.88
N ALA A 201 6.58 27.37 0.14
CA ALA A 201 5.34 28.14 0.20
C ALA A 201 5.14 29.06 -1.01
N LYS A 202 6.19 29.73 -1.49
CA LYS A 202 6.16 30.57 -2.70
C LYS A 202 5.90 29.74 -3.96
N ASP A 203 6.58 28.61 -4.09
CA ASP A 203 6.39 27.72 -5.24
C ASP A 203 5.00 27.09 -5.23
N ILE A 204 4.48 26.66 -4.09
CA ILE A 204 3.12 26.13 -3.92
C ILE A 204 2.06 27.19 -4.30
N ALA A 205 2.21 28.44 -3.84
CA ALA A 205 1.31 29.54 -4.20
C ALA A 205 1.30 29.81 -5.71
N THR A 206 2.43 29.62 -6.39
CA THR A 206 2.55 29.76 -7.85
C THR A 206 1.93 28.55 -8.58
N LEU A 207 2.04 27.35 -8.02
CA LEU A 207 1.44 26.13 -8.59
C LEU A 207 -0.08 26.12 -8.47
N PHE A 208 -0.61 26.58 -7.34
CA PHE A 208 -2.04 26.50 -7.01
C PHE A 208 -2.65 27.88 -6.73
N PRO A 209 -2.67 28.80 -7.73
CA PRO A 209 -3.23 30.13 -7.55
C PRO A 209 -4.76 30.12 -7.38
N ASP A 210 -5.42 29.05 -7.78
CA ASP A 210 -6.84 28.80 -7.61
C ASP A 210 -7.05 27.63 -6.63
N PRO A 211 -7.55 27.89 -5.41
CA PRO A 211 -7.80 26.83 -4.42
C PRO A 211 -8.83 25.79 -4.88
N SER A 212 -9.69 26.10 -5.84
CA SER A 212 -10.64 25.14 -6.41
C SER A 212 -9.98 24.12 -7.34
N ARG A 213 -8.74 24.36 -7.74
CA ARG A 213 -7.93 23.49 -8.63
C ARG A 213 -6.59 23.15 -7.96
N PRO A 214 -6.61 22.33 -6.89
CA PRO A 214 -5.45 22.08 -6.04
C PRO A 214 -4.46 21.05 -6.64
N PHE A 215 -4.66 20.65 -7.91
CA PHE A 215 -3.83 19.62 -8.54
C PHE A 215 -3.22 20.10 -9.84
N VAL A 216 -2.01 19.62 -10.14
CA VAL A 216 -1.39 19.69 -11.48
C VAL A 216 -1.69 18.39 -12.20
N THR A 217 -2.27 18.48 -13.41
CA THR A 217 -2.60 17.30 -14.22
C THR A 217 -2.15 17.49 -15.66
N TYR A 218 -2.16 16.42 -16.44
CA TYR A 218 -1.82 16.47 -17.88
C TYR A 218 -2.77 17.35 -18.72
N ARG A 219 -3.95 17.67 -18.18
CA ARG A 219 -4.96 18.54 -18.82
C ARG A 219 -4.74 20.02 -18.52
N ASP A 220 -3.97 20.33 -17.50
CA ASP A 220 -3.65 21.70 -17.21
C ASP A 220 -2.73 22.23 -18.30
N HIS A 221 -3.15 23.26 -19.01
CA HIS A 221 -2.24 23.96 -19.91
C HIS A 221 -0.99 24.31 -19.15
N PRO A 222 0.19 23.93 -19.63
CA PRO A 222 1.40 23.97 -18.86
C PRO A 222 1.74 25.40 -18.48
N ARG A 223 1.36 25.78 -17.27
CA ARG A 223 1.91 26.98 -16.65
C ARG A 223 3.41 26.79 -16.57
N PRO A 224 4.22 27.79 -16.99
CA PRO A 224 5.68 27.63 -17.02
C PRO A 224 6.27 27.13 -15.69
N ALA A 225 5.70 27.57 -14.55
CA ALA A 225 6.11 27.13 -13.23
C ALA A 225 5.81 25.63 -13.01
N ALA A 226 4.62 25.16 -13.39
CA ALA A 226 4.25 23.75 -13.23
C ALA A 226 5.14 22.84 -14.10
N LEU A 227 5.41 23.23 -15.36
CA LEU A 227 6.34 22.49 -16.23
C LEU A 227 7.73 22.41 -15.65
N ARG A 228 8.29 23.54 -15.21
CA ARG A 228 9.64 23.60 -14.65
C ARG A 228 9.75 22.72 -13.40
N LEU A 229 8.81 22.87 -12.47
CA LEU A 229 8.85 22.13 -11.21
C LEU A 229 8.58 20.64 -11.43
N ASP A 230 7.67 20.27 -12.33
CA ASP A 230 7.45 18.85 -12.63
C ASP A 230 8.68 18.17 -13.23
N GLN A 231 9.44 18.86 -14.08
CA GLN A 231 10.68 18.36 -14.67
C GLN A 231 11.86 18.36 -13.69
N THR A 232 11.74 19.03 -12.55
CA THR A 232 12.76 19.07 -11.51
C THR A 232 12.58 17.84 -10.60
N SER A 233 13.64 17.07 -10.40
CA SER A 233 13.64 16.00 -9.41
C SER A 233 13.52 16.57 -7.99
N LEU A 234 13.05 15.76 -7.05
CA LEU A 234 13.03 16.14 -5.64
C LEU A 234 14.45 16.48 -5.15
N HIS A 235 15.44 15.66 -5.53
CA HIS A 235 16.83 15.90 -5.19
C HIS A 235 17.30 17.28 -5.68
N ASP A 236 17.12 17.58 -6.95
CA ASP A 236 17.58 18.84 -7.54
C ASP A 236 16.83 20.03 -6.93
N TYR A 237 15.56 19.87 -6.60
CA TYR A 237 14.79 20.90 -5.91
C TYR A 237 15.34 21.18 -4.51
N LEU A 238 15.61 20.16 -3.70
CA LEU A 238 16.15 20.31 -2.35
C LEU A 238 17.52 21.01 -2.37
N HIS A 239 18.35 20.73 -3.37
CA HIS A 239 19.72 21.26 -3.50
C HIS A 239 19.83 22.51 -4.39
N ALA A 240 18.70 23.09 -4.86
CA ALA A 240 18.72 24.23 -5.78
C ALA A 240 19.34 25.50 -5.19
N CYS A 241 19.30 25.68 -3.89
CA CYS A 241 19.79 26.87 -3.19
C CYS A 241 20.84 26.47 -2.12
N PRO A 242 22.13 26.41 -2.47
CA PRO A 242 23.19 26.06 -1.52
C PRO A 242 23.19 26.99 -0.31
N GLY A 243 23.25 26.41 0.91
CA GLY A 243 23.26 27.15 2.16
C GLY A 243 21.89 27.62 2.67
N GLU A 244 20.79 27.32 1.95
CA GLU A 244 19.43 27.66 2.39
C GLU A 244 19.00 26.83 3.63
N ALA A 245 19.42 25.56 3.69
CA ALA A 245 19.15 24.67 4.81
C ALA A 245 20.42 23.90 5.21
N GLU A 246 20.46 23.47 6.46
CA GLU A 246 21.51 22.58 6.93
C GLU A 246 21.44 21.21 6.21
N PRO A 247 22.58 20.53 5.97
CA PRO A 247 22.58 19.25 5.23
C PRO A 247 21.66 18.19 5.81
N TRP A 248 21.54 18.09 7.14
CA TRP A 248 20.65 17.11 7.77
C TRP A 248 19.15 17.40 7.52
N VAL A 249 18.78 18.67 7.30
CA VAL A 249 17.40 19.03 6.91
C VAL A 249 17.10 18.53 5.51
N LEU A 250 18.05 18.70 4.58
CA LEU A 250 17.89 18.15 3.22
C LEU A 250 17.79 16.62 3.26
N ASP A 251 18.61 15.97 4.09
CA ASP A 251 18.55 14.52 4.32
C ASP A 251 17.18 14.11 4.91
N LEU A 252 16.64 14.87 5.87
CA LEU A 252 15.31 14.63 6.46
C LEU A 252 14.22 14.63 5.39
N PHE A 253 14.13 15.69 4.58
CA PHE A 253 13.11 15.76 3.52
C PHE A 253 13.33 14.66 2.46
N ALA A 254 14.56 14.38 2.09
CA ALA A 254 14.89 13.31 1.16
C ALA A 254 14.43 11.95 1.69
N GLN A 255 14.73 11.61 2.95
CA GLN A 255 14.34 10.34 3.56
C GLN A 255 12.83 10.23 3.76
N ALA A 256 12.18 11.26 4.27
CA ALA A 256 10.73 11.28 4.46
C ALA A 256 10.00 10.98 3.14
N TYR A 257 10.38 11.65 2.07
CA TYR A 257 9.76 11.46 0.76
C TYR A 257 10.25 10.22 -0.01
N THR A 258 11.41 9.67 0.33
CA THR A 258 11.81 8.34 -0.15
C THR A 258 10.91 7.25 0.46
N GLY A 259 10.60 7.33 1.75
CA GLY A 259 9.63 6.48 2.41
C GLY A 259 8.22 6.68 1.83
N GLU A 260 7.73 7.92 1.87
CA GLU A 260 6.37 8.28 1.44
C GLU A 260 6.09 7.91 -0.01
N SER A 261 6.99 8.18 -0.92
CA SER A 261 6.79 7.94 -2.36
C SER A 261 7.36 6.61 -2.85
N GLY A 262 8.27 5.99 -2.11
CA GLY A 262 8.92 4.72 -2.44
C GLY A 262 9.92 4.78 -3.60
N LEU A 263 10.29 5.96 -4.10
CA LEU A 263 11.32 6.18 -5.12
C LEU A 263 12.45 7.04 -4.58
N GLU A 264 13.63 6.91 -5.18
CA GLU A 264 14.75 7.79 -4.86
C GLU A 264 14.42 9.26 -5.20
N PRO A 265 14.93 10.25 -4.43
CA PRO A 265 14.69 11.66 -4.69
C PRO A 265 15.08 12.12 -6.10
N GLN A 266 16.06 11.45 -6.73
CA GLN A 266 16.50 11.73 -8.10
C GLN A 266 15.49 11.30 -9.17
N GLU A 267 14.60 10.37 -8.86
CA GLU A 267 13.64 9.83 -9.81
C GLU A 267 12.27 10.53 -9.73
N GLN A 268 11.86 10.90 -8.52
CA GLN A 268 10.53 11.46 -8.29
C GLN A 268 10.45 12.94 -8.64
N SER A 269 9.28 13.40 -9.14
CA SER A 269 9.02 14.82 -9.34
C SER A 269 8.99 15.55 -8.00
N CYS A 270 9.56 16.77 -7.94
CA CYS A 270 9.44 17.60 -6.75
C CYS A 270 7.98 17.99 -6.44
N LEU A 271 7.06 17.79 -7.39
CA LEU A 271 5.63 18.01 -7.16
C LEU A 271 5.03 17.01 -6.17
N ASN A 272 5.65 15.84 -5.94
CA ASN A 272 5.24 14.93 -4.86
C ASN A 272 5.38 15.63 -3.50
N LEU A 273 6.49 16.34 -3.28
CA LEU A 273 6.69 17.18 -2.10
C LEU A 273 5.70 18.33 -2.04
N MET A 274 5.54 19.09 -3.14
CA MET A 274 4.68 20.27 -3.18
C MET A 274 3.19 19.96 -2.96
N ALA A 275 2.75 18.77 -3.35
CA ALA A 275 1.37 18.35 -3.19
C ALA A 275 1.02 17.94 -1.75
N LEU A 276 2.03 17.64 -0.93
CA LEU A 276 1.81 17.03 0.39
C LEU A 276 2.37 17.85 1.54
N VAL A 277 3.51 18.55 1.38
CA VAL A 277 4.16 19.26 2.49
C VAL A 277 3.30 20.38 3.09
N GLY A 278 3.29 20.45 4.43
CA GLY A 278 2.73 21.60 5.15
C GLY A 278 3.79 22.66 5.40
N THR A 279 3.54 23.90 4.98
CA THR A 279 4.48 25.01 5.15
C THR A 279 4.18 25.87 6.38
N ASP A 280 3.04 25.67 7.03
CA ASP A 280 2.73 26.28 8.32
C ASP A 280 3.30 25.42 9.46
N THR A 281 4.19 26.02 10.24
CA THR A 281 4.91 25.38 11.34
C THR A 281 4.41 25.79 12.73
N SER A 282 3.22 26.38 12.83
CA SER A 282 2.64 26.81 14.11
C SER A 282 2.47 25.66 15.11
N ASP A 283 2.17 24.46 14.61
CA ASP A 283 1.98 23.23 15.38
C ASP A 283 3.08 22.18 15.12
N GLY A 284 4.30 22.61 14.76
CA GLY A 284 5.41 21.72 14.47
C GLY A 284 5.72 21.57 12.97
N LEU A 285 6.64 20.65 12.65
CA LEU A 285 7.03 20.35 11.28
C LEU A 285 6.04 19.34 10.67
N LYS A 286 5.36 19.73 9.60
CA LYS A 286 4.35 18.92 8.92
C LYS A 286 4.89 18.37 7.59
N LEU A 287 5.70 17.32 7.66
CA LEU A 287 6.32 16.72 6.48
C LEU A 287 5.26 16.25 5.46
N PHE A 288 4.10 15.80 5.93
CA PHE A 288 2.99 15.27 5.12
C PHE A 288 1.71 16.12 5.22
N GLY A 289 1.86 17.40 5.54
CA GLY A 289 0.79 18.40 5.46
C GLY A 289 -0.40 18.12 6.35
N ALA A 290 -1.55 17.85 5.72
CA ALA A 290 -2.81 17.59 6.43
C ALA A 290 -3.04 16.10 6.76
N SER A 291 -2.16 15.20 6.32
CA SER A 291 -2.21 13.79 6.72
C SER A 291 -1.84 13.71 8.21
N ASP A 292 -2.80 13.25 9.01
CA ASP A 292 -2.65 13.18 10.46
C ASP A 292 -2.45 11.74 10.98
N GLU A 293 -2.56 10.76 10.09
CA GLU A 293 -2.29 9.33 10.34
C GLU A 293 -2.83 8.82 11.68
N ALA A 294 -4.01 9.33 12.07
CA ALA A 294 -4.49 9.36 13.45
C ALA A 294 -5.09 8.04 13.94
N ALA A 295 -5.39 7.09 13.03
CA ALA A 295 -6.21 5.93 13.37
C ALA A 295 -5.95 4.71 12.49
N ARG A 296 -6.55 3.59 12.88
CA ARG A 296 -6.70 2.36 12.08
C ARG A 296 -8.02 1.67 12.40
N ILE A 297 -8.37 0.62 11.67
CA ILE A 297 -9.49 -0.25 12.07
C ILE A 297 -9.08 -1.05 13.31
N LYS A 298 -9.92 -1.09 14.32
CA LYS A 298 -9.72 -1.88 15.54
C LYS A 298 -9.55 -3.37 15.19
N GLY A 299 -8.46 -3.94 15.62
CA GLY A 299 -8.07 -5.31 15.28
C GLY A 299 -7.47 -5.46 13.88
N GLY A 300 -7.12 -4.35 13.21
CA GLY A 300 -6.39 -4.33 11.94
C GLY A 300 -7.25 -3.99 10.72
N ASN A 301 -6.62 -3.33 9.74
CA ASN A 301 -7.29 -2.88 8.51
C ASN A 301 -7.71 -4.05 7.59
N GLY A 302 -7.10 -5.23 7.75
CA GLY A 302 -7.53 -6.46 7.07
C GLY A 302 -9.00 -6.77 7.30
N ARG A 303 -9.53 -6.45 8.51
CA ARG A 303 -10.95 -6.64 8.84
C ARG A 303 -11.89 -5.84 7.95
N LEU A 304 -11.48 -4.65 7.50
CA LEU A 304 -12.28 -3.84 6.59
C LEU A 304 -12.47 -4.56 5.25
N VAL A 305 -11.38 -5.02 4.64
CA VAL A 305 -11.44 -5.68 3.33
C VAL A 305 -12.06 -7.08 3.41
N GLU A 306 -11.92 -7.78 4.54
CA GLU A 306 -12.59 -9.05 4.80
C GLU A 306 -14.11 -8.85 4.93
N ALA A 307 -14.55 -7.90 5.75
CA ALA A 307 -15.98 -7.57 5.93
C ALA A 307 -16.60 -7.07 4.61
N LEU A 308 -15.89 -6.20 3.88
CA LEU A 308 -16.34 -5.72 2.57
C LEU A 308 -16.44 -6.87 1.55
N GLY A 309 -15.43 -7.76 1.51
CA GLY A 309 -15.45 -8.95 0.66
C GLY A 309 -16.60 -9.88 0.98
N ALA A 310 -16.90 -10.11 2.25
CA ALA A 310 -18.07 -10.89 2.68
C ALA A 310 -19.38 -10.21 2.25
N ALA A 311 -19.53 -8.91 2.47
CA ALA A 311 -20.71 -8.15 2.04
C ALA A 311 -20.92 -8.19 0.51
N VAL A 312 -19.82 -8.10 -0.25
CA VAL A 312 -19.83 -8.26 -1.72
C VAL A 312 -20.32 -9.67 -2.11
N ALA A 313 -19.76 -10.72 -1.49
CA ALA A 313 -20.03 -12.12 -1.86
C ALA A 313 -21.50 -12.52 -1.69
N HIS A 314 -22.27 -11.81 -0.86
CA HIS A 314 -23.72 -12.04 -0.75
C HIS A 314 -24.52 -11.69 -2.01
N ARG A 315 -24.00 -10.81 -2.86
CA ARG A 315 -24.70 -10.28 -4.04
C ARG A 315 -23.95 -10.45 -5.35
N VAL A 316 -22.61 -10.49 -5.26
CA VAL A 316 -21.71 -10.46 -6.41
C VAL A 316 -20.73 -11.62 -6.30
N PRO A 317 -20.63 -12.49 -7.33
CA PRO A 317 -19.62 -13.55 -7.34
C PRO A 317 -18.20 -12.99 -7.27
N VAL A 318 -17.37 -13.57 -6.39
CA VAL A 318 -15.94 -13.26 -6.25
C VAL A 318 -15.14 -14.52 -6.59
N HIS A 319 -14.34 -14.43 -7.63
CA HIS A 319 -13.52 -15.54 -8.13
C HIS A 319 -12.06 -15.26 -7.78
N LEU A 320 -11.53 -16.01 -6.81
CA LEU A 320 -10.11 -15.97 -6.42
C LEU A 320 -9.26 -16.84 -7.36
N ASP A 321 -7.94 -16.70 -7.32
CA ASP A 321 -6.96 -17.45 -8.13
C ASP A 321 -7.18 -17.29 -9.65
N HIS A 322 -7.74 -16.16 -10.08
CA HIS A 322 -7.98 -15.81 -11.46
C HIS A 322 -7.08 -14.65 -11.89
N ARG A 323 -5.88 -14.95 -12.40
CA ARG A 323 -4.93 -13.94 -12.88
C ARG A 323 -5.26 -13.52 -14.30
N LEU A 324 -5.65 -12.26 -14.51
CA LEU A 324 -5.86 -11.71 -15.85
C LEU A 324 -4.54 -11.70 -16.63
N VAL A 325 -4.54 -12.27 -17.83
CA VAL A 325 -3.38 -12.34 -18.72
C VAL A 325 -3.60 -11.66 -20.05
N ARG A 326 -4.87 -11.53 -20.52
CA ARG A 326 -5.16 -10.95 -21.82
C ARG A 326 -6.57 -10.36 -21.88
N ILE A 327 -6.71 -9.25 -22.65
CA ILE A 327 -8.00 -8.65 -22.99
C ILE A 327 -8.08 -8.52 -24.52
N ASP A 328 -9.09 -9.12 -25.12
CA ASP A 328 -9.37 -8.98 -26.54
C ASP A 328 -10.66 -8.16 -26.76
N PRO A 329 -10.63 -7.18 -27.69
CA PRO A 329 -11.85 -6.48 -28.10
C PRO A 329 -12.78 -7.44 -28.87
N ARG A 330 -14.10 -7.26 -28.68
CA ARG A 330 -15.15 -7.94 -29.45
C ARG A 330 -16.09 -6.92 -30.07
N SER A 331 -16.92 -7.33 -31.02
CA SER A 331 -17.94 -6.47 -31.64
C SER A 331 -18.88 -5.85 -30.60
N LYS A 332 -19.16 -6.60 -29.53
CA LYS A 332 -19.88 -6.13 -28.34
C LYS A 332 -19.06 -6.50 -27.10
N GLY A 333 -18.41 -5.49 -26.48
CA GLY A 333 -17.64 -5.67 -25.25
C GLY A 333 -16.25 -6.29 -25.44
N PHE A 334 -15.87 -7.19 -24.56
CA PHE A 334 -14.51 -7.72 -24.39
C PHE A 334 -14.52 -9.23 -24.09
N LEU A 335 -13.42 -9.89 -24.39
CA LEU A 335 -13.11 -11.24 -23.94
C LEU A 335 -11.86 -11.20 -23.07
N LEU A 336 -12.01 -11.54 -21.80
CA LEU A 336 -10.88 -11.61 -20.86
C LEU A 336 -10.39 -13.05 -20.78
N THR A 337 -9.07 -13.22 -20.78
CA THR A 337 -8.44 -14.51 -20.50
C THR A 337 -7.77 -14.46 -19.15
N PHE A 338 -8.15 -15.37 -18.28
CA PHE A 338 -7.56 -15.57 -16.95
C PHE A 338 -6.74 -16.85 -16.92
N GLN A 339 -5.62 -16.83 -16.21
CA GLN A 339 -4.88 -18.04 -15.86
C GLN A 339 -5.42 -18.57 -14.53
N VAL A 340 -5.93 -19.80 -14.52
CA VAL A 340 -6.56 -20.46 -13.37
C VAL A 340 -6.03 -21.88 -13.23
N GLY A 341 -5.32 -22.18 -12.15
CA GLY A 341 -4.76 -23.51 -11.91
C GLY A 341 -3.88 -24.04 -13.07
N GLY A 342 -3.15 -23.16 -13.75
CA GLY A 342 -2.30 -23.53 -14.88
C GLY A 342 -3.01 -23.54 -16.25
N ALA A 343 -4.34 -23.41 -16.31
CA ALA A 343 -5.13 -23.41 -17.55
C ALA A 343 -5.75 -22.04 -17.87
N PRO A 344 -5.88 -21.66 -19.15
CA PRO A 344 -6.57 -20.44 -19.52
C PRO A 344 -8.11 -20.62 -19.41
N ARG A 345 -8.78 -19.61 -18.86
CA ARG A 345 -10.24 -19.50 -18.84
C ARG A 345 -10.67 -18.15 -19.42
N THR A 346 -11.67 -18.16 -20.28
CA THR A 346 -12.17 -16.94 -20.91
C THR A 346 -13.51 -16.51 -20.31
N VAL A 347 -13.68 -15.19 -20.16
CA VAL A 347 -14.88 -14.56 -19.60
C VAL A 347 -15.29 -13.39 -20.50
N PRO A 348 -16.52 -13.37 -21.03
CA PRO A 348 -17.04 -12.23 -21.76
C PRO A 348 -17.46 -11.10 -20.80
N ALA A 349 -17.30 -9.85 -21.23
CA ALA A 349 -17.71 -8.66 -20.47
C ALA A 349 -18.25 -7.59 -21.42
N GLY A 350 -19.32 -6.91 -21.02
CA GLY A 350 -19.80 -5.73 -21.71
C GLY A 350 -19.10 -4.46 -21.27
N GLN A 351 -18.76 -4.39 -20.00
CA GLN A 351 -18.03 -3.28 -19.37
C GLN A 351 -16.99 -3.82 -18.41
N LEU A 352 -15.86 -3.14 -18.33
CA LEU A 352 -14.74 -3.49 -17.44
C LEU A 352 -14.53 -2.42 -16.37
N ILE A 353 -14.24 -2.87 -15.14
CA ILE A 353 -13.60 -2.04 -14.12
C ILE A 353 -12.23 -2.68 -13.83
N LEU A 354 -11.15 -2.03 -14.26
CA LEU A 354 -9.78 -2.49 -14.04
C LEU A 354 -9.26 -1.89 -12.73
N ALA A 355 -9.31 -2.67 -11.66
CA ALA A 355 -8.87 -2.29 -10.31
C ALA A 355 -7.50 -2.90 -9.97
N LEU A 356 -6.59 -2.91 -10.94
CA LEU A 356 -5.24 -3.44 -10.85
C LEU A 356 -4.21 -2.31 -10.77
N PRO A 357 -3.12 -2.46 -9.99
CA PRO A 357 -1.98 -1.56 -10.12
C PRO A 357 -1.40 -1.62 -11.55
N PHE A 358 -0.93 -0.49 -12.06
CA PHE A 358 -0.41 -0.45 -13.44
C PHE A 358 0.88 -1.25 -13.60
N THR A 359 1.61 -1.54 -12.54
CA THR A 359 2.72 -2.51 -12.52
C THR A 359 2.30 -3.89 -13.07
N LEU A 360 1.06 -4.30 -12.82
CA LEU A 360 0.49 -5.55 -13.32
C LEU A 360 -0.26 -5.35 -14.64
N LEU A 361 -1.04 -4.28 -14.76
CA LEU A 361 -1.86 -4.06 -15.95
C LEU A 361 -0.98 -3.95 -17.21
N ARG A 362 0.19 -3.31 -17.14
CA ARG A 362 1.15 -3.20 -18.28
C ARG A 362 1.68 -4.53 -18.81
N ARG A 363 1.45 -5.62 -18.08
CA ARG A 363 1.83 -6.99 -18.48
C ARG A 363 0.69 -7.79 -19.09
N VAL A 364 -0.53 -7.23 -19.10
CA VAL A 364 -1.70 -7.84 -19.70
C VAL A 364 -1.63 -7.67 -21.21
N GLU A 365 -1.75 -8.76 -21.94
CA GLU A 365 -1.74 -8.75 -23.40
C GLU A 365 -3.00 -8.09 -23.96
N GLY A 366 -2.88 -7.48 -25.12
CA GLY A 366 -3.99 -6.96 -25.90
C GLY A 366 -4.38 -5.51 -25.66
N LEU A 367 -3.77 -4.82 -24.67
CA LEU A 367 -4.08 -3.42 -24.38
C LEU A 367 -3.98 -2.49 -25.61
N ASP A 368 -2.99 -2.73 -26.48
CA ASP A 368 -2.76 -1.93 -27.68
C ASP A 368 -3.88 -2.07 -28.72
N ARG A 369 -4.67 -3.14 -28.64
CA ARG A 369 -5.78 -3.42 -29.56
C ARG A 369 -7.12 -2.92 -29.05
N LEU A 370 -7.19 -2.43 -27.80
CA LEU A 370 -8.44 -1.97 -27.19
C LEU A 370 -8.90 -0.62 -27.73
N GLY A 371 -8.00 0.17 -28.35
CA GLY A 371 -8.32 1.53 -28.79
C GLY A 371 -8.34 2.55 -27.65
N LEU A 372 -7.54 2.31 -26.59
CA LEU A 372 -7.34 3.28 -25.51
C LEU A 372 -6.65 4.54 -26.04
N THR A 373 -6.91 5.66 -25.39
CA THR A 373 -6.20 6.92 -25.75
C THR A 373 -4.69 6.77 -25.59
N PRO A 374 -3.89 7.47 -26.41
CA PRO A 374 -2.42 7.41 -26.31
C PRO A 374 -1.90 7.78 -24.92
N VAL A 375 -2.51 8.78 -24.27
CA VAL A 375 -2.11 9.17 -22.91
C VAL A 375 -2.40 8.09 -21.89
N LYS A 376 -3.52 7.38 -21.99
CA LYS A 376 -3.86 6.24 -21.13
C LYS A 376 -2.85 5.10 -21.29
N LEU A 377 -2.55 4.70 -22.52
CA LEU A 377 -1.56 3.66 -22.80
C LEU A 377 -0.18 4.04 -22.25
N ARG A 378 0.21 5.30 -22.43
CA ARG A 378 1.46 5.83 -21.87
C ARG A 378 1.44 5.80 -20.33
N CYS A 379 0.34 6.23 -19.72
CA CYS A 379 0.17 6.21 -18.27
C CYS A 379 0.28 4.79 -17.70
N ILE A 380 -0.40 3.80 -18.29
CA ILE A 380 -0.30 2.40 -17.89
C ILE A 380 1.15 1.91 -17.97
N ARG A 381 1.89 2.27 -19.01
CA ARG A 381 3.26 1.79 -19.25
C ARG A 381 4.30 2.47 -18.38
N GLU A 382 4.18 3.77 -18.15
CA GLU A 382 5.26 4.63 -17.67
C GLU A 382 5.05 5.19 -16.27
N LEU A 383 3.80 5.27 -15.75
CA LEU A 383 3.55 5.83 -14.41
C LEU A 383 4.47 5.16 -13.39
N GLY A 384 5.21 5.99 -12.66
CA GLY A 384 6.13 5.53 -11.63
C GLY A 384 5.42 4.79 -10.50
N TYR A 385 6.11 3.82 -9.90
CA TYR A 385 5.67 3.08 -8.72
C TYR A 385 6.82 2.94 -7.74
N GLY A 386 6.54 3.15 -6.48
CA GLY A 386 7.50 3.00 -5.39
C GLY A 386 7.81 1.55 -5.05
N THR A 387 8.92 1.37 -4.35
CA THR A 387 9.43 0.06 -3.92
C THR A 387 9.59 0.04 -2.41
N CYS A 388 8.47 0.09 -1.67
CA CYS A 388 8.50 0.10 -0.22
C CYS A 388 8.50 -1.30 0.38
N ALA A 389 9.18 -1.41 1.52
CA ALA A 389 9.17 -2.58 2.38
C ALA A 389 8.99 -2.18 3.84
N LYS A 390 8.31 -3.03 4.60
CA LYS A 390 8.11 -2.89 6.04
C LYS A 390 8.82 -4.02 6.77
N ALA A 391 9.54 -3.70 7.84
CA ALA A 391 10.02 -4.69 8.81
C ALA A 391 9.35 -4.39 10.15
N MET A 392 8.44 -5.25 10.58
CA MET A 392 7.81 -5.19 11.89
C MET A 392 8.68 -5.98 12.86
N ILE A 393 9.18 -5.30 13.91
CA ILE A 393 10.19 -5.82 14.85
C ILE A 393 9.61 -5.80 16.25
N GLY A 394 9.63 -6.94 16.92
CA GLY A 394 9.10 -7.13 18.27
C GLY A 394 10.10 -6.78 19.35
N TYR A 395 9.58 -6.19 20.42
CA TYR A 395 10.32 -5.85 21.62
C TYR A 395 9.57 -6.36 22.85
N SER A 396 10.31 -6.82 23.87
CA SER A 396 9.75 -7.33 25.13
C SER A 396 8.97 -6.26 25.91
N ARG A 397 9.31 -5.00 25.71
CA ARG A 397 8.61 -3.79 26.21
C ARG A 397 8.79 -2.65 25.21
N ARG A 398 8.27 -1.47 25.51
CA ARG A 398 8.33 -0.25 24.70
C ARG A 398 9.36 0.73 25.27
N PRO A 399 10.68 0.53 25.06
CA PRO A 399 11.73 1.34 25.72
C PRO A 399 11.64 2.84 25.35
N TRP A 400 11.23 3.15 24.13
CA TRP A 400 11.06 4.53 23.66
C TRP A 400 10.05 5.34 24.48
N ARG A 401 9.01 4.71 25.05
CA ARG A 401 8.00 5.41 25.88
C ARG A 401 8.52 5.78 27.27
N SER A 402 9.61 5.18 27.71
CA SER A 402 10.25 5.48 29.01
C SER A 402 11.37 6.49 28.87
N GLY A 403 11.98 6.56 27.68
CA GLY A 403 13.20 7.32 27.44
C GLY A 403 14.43 6.76 28.17
N SER A 404 15.55 7.42 28.02
CA SER A 404 16.84 7.11 28.66
C SER A 404 17.54 8.39 29.11
N GLU A 405 18.76 8.30 29.64
CA GLU A 405 19.58 9.48 29.94
C GLU A 405 19.92 10.29 28.68
N GLN A 406 20.00 9.63 27.52
CA GLN A 406 20.38 10.26 26.25
C GLN A 406 19.17 10.69 25.40
N VAL A 407 18.04 9.98 25.50
CA VAL A 407 16.87 10.18 24.65
C VAL A 407 15.62 10.36 25.51
N ARG A 408 14.84 11.38 25.21
CA ARG A 408 13.56 11.61 25.89
C ARG A 408 12.55 10.56 25.53
N ALA A 409 11.60 10.33 26.43
CA ALA A 409 10.41 9.51 26.14
C ALA A 409 9.70 10.06 24.91
N ASN A 410 9.41 9.17 23.95
CA ASN A 410 8.88 9.55 22.64
C ASN A 410 7.80 8.55 22.17
N ALA A 411 7.07 8.93 21.12
CA ALA A 411 5.97 8.13 20.57
C ALA A 411 6.43 6.90 19.76
N GLY A 412 7.75 6.66 19.67
CA GLY A 412 8.31 5.58 18.85
C GLY A 412 8.15 5.84 17.35
N GLU A 413 8.16 7.10 16.95
CA GLU A 413 8.04 7.56 15.57
C GLU A 413 9.22 8.44 15.21
N GLY A 414 9.74 8.35 13.98
CA GLY A 414 10.84 9.19 13.57
C GLY A 414 11.38 8.93 12.18
N PHE A 415 12.36 9.79 11.84
CA PHE A 415 13.08 9.78 10.58
C PHE A 415 14.59 9.78 10.84
N THR A 416 15.34 9.12 9.97
CA THR A 416 16.77 8.94 10.15
C THR A 416 17.49 8.65 8.83
N ASP A 417 18.77 8.99 8.76
CA ASP A 417 19.69 8.55 7.70
C ASP A 417 20.27 7.14 7.96
N GLU A 418 19.84 6.50 9.04
CA GLU A 418 20.13 5.11 9.33
C GLU A 418 19.26 4.16 8.48
N SER A 419 19.51 2.85 8.57
CA SER A 419 18.83 1.81 7.78
C SER A 419 17.30 1.76 7.93
N LEU A 420 16.75 2.30 9.02
CA LEU A 420 15.30 2.35 9.24
C LEU A 420 14.61 3.32 8.28
N GLN A 421 15.27 4.40 7.88
CA GLN A 421 14.74 5.54 7.11
C GLN A 421 13.58 6.25 7.83
N ALA A 422 12.42 5.61 7.95
CA ALA A 422 11.30 6.03 8.80
C ALA A 422 10.87 4.86 9.69
N PHE A 423 10.35 5.18 10.86
CA PHE A 423 9.86 4.16 11.79
C PHE A 423 8.72 4.68 12.64
N TRP A 424 7.86 3.76 13.09
CA TRP A 424 6.78 4.09 14.02
C TRP A 424 6.39 2.90 14.90
N GLU A 425 5.78 3.22 16.05
CA GLU A 425 5.24 2.21 16.95
C GLU A 425 3.91 1.64 16.41
N THR A 426 3.91 0.41 15.92
CA THR A 426 2.71 -0.32 15.48
C THR A 426 1.89 -0.84 16.65
N SER A 427 2.48 -1.02 17.83
CA SER A 427 1.78 -1.50 19.03
C SER A 427 0.90 -0.44 19.71
N ARG A 428 0.87 0.81 19.22
CA ARG A 428 -0.01 1.87 19.74
C ARG A 428 -1.46 1.40 19.82
N ALA A 429 -2.15 1.75 20.91
CA ALA A 429 -3.54 1.40 21.20
C ALA A 429 -3.83 -0.12 21.16
N GLN A 430 -2.81 -0.95 21.37
CA GLN A 430 -2.97 -2.40 21.58
C GLN A 430 -2.67 -2.77 23.03
N PRO A 431 -3.45 -3.70 23.63
CA PRO A 431 -3.22 -4.16 24.98
C PRO A 431 -1.90 -4.93 25.07
N GLY A 432 -1.31 -4.98 26.29
CA GLY A 432 -0.08 -5.69 26.56
C GLY A 432 1.13 -4.76 26.74
N ALA A 433 2.21 -5.33 27.26
CA ALA A 433 3.44 -4.62 27.60
C ALA A 433 4.47 -4.61 26.46
N ARG A 434 4.39 -5.56 25.55
CA ARG A 434 5.32 -5.70 24.43
C ARG A 434 5.20 -4.55 23.46
N GLY A 435 6.25 -4.32 22.69
CA GLY A 435 6.30 -3.33 21.63
C GLY A 435 6.40 -3.97 20.24
N ILE A 436 5.86 -3.29 19.24
CA ILE A 436 6.10 -3.57 17.82
C ILE A 436 6.53 -2.25 17.19
N LEU A 437 7.74 -2.23 16.63
CA LEU A 437 8.25 -1.11 15.83
C LEU A 437 8.21 -1.51 14.35
N THR A 438 7.63 -0.68 13.53
CA THR A 438 7.74 -0.80 12.07
C THR A 438 8.89 0.06 11.57
N ALA A 439 9.89 -0.54 10.93
CA ALA A 439 10.84 0.15 10.06
C ALA A 439 10.27 0.18 8.65
N PHE A 440 10.27 1.36 8.02
CA PHE A 440 9.67 1.58 6.71
C PHE A 440 10.71 2.13 5.74
N ALA A 441 11.01 1.34 4.72
CA ALA A 441 12.06 1.66 3.77
C ALA A 441 11.49 1.79 2.35
N GLY A 442 11.86 2.87 1.67
CA GLY A 442 11.55 3.13 0.26
C GLY A 442 12.78 3.09 -0.64
N GLY A 443 12.56 3.39 -1.91
CA GLY A 443 13.61 3.50 -2.92
C GLY A 443 14.39 2.20 -3.14
N GLY A 444 15.64 2.31 -3.55
CA GLY A 444 16.51 1.16 -3.82
C GLY A 444 16.78 0.30 -2.58
N TYR A 445 16.79 0.88 -1.38
CA TYR A 445 16.91 0.11 -0.15
C TYR A 445 15.64 -0.69 0.13
N GLY A 446 14.45 -0.06 0.02
CA GLY A 446 13.17 -0.76 0.14
C GLY A 446 13.03 -1.92 -0.85
N ALA A 447 13.46 -1.74 -2.10
CA ALA A 447 13.41 -2.81 -3.11
C ALA A 447 14.19 -4.08 -2.74
N ARG A 448 15.30 -3.94 -1.97
CA ARG A 448 16.18 -5.05 -1.61
C ARG A 448 16.04 -5.54 -0.17
N LEU A 449 15.28 -4.85 0.68
CA LEU A 449 15.11 -5.20 2.10
C LEU A 449 14.56 -6.61 2.25
N LEU A 450 15.25 -7.44 3.04
CA LEU A 450 14.92 -8.83 3.31
C LEU A 450 15.05 -9.14 4.80
N VAL A 451 14.60 -10.31 5.20
CA VAL A 451 14.70 -10.85 6.57
C VAL A 451 16.12 -10.81 7.15
N ARG A 452 17.13 -11.05 6.31
CA ARG A 452 18.55 -11.02 6.74
C ARG A 452 19.02 -9.63 7.20
N ASP A 453 18.34 -8.57 6.80
CA ASP A 453 18.71 -7.19 7.11
C ASP A 453 18.13 -6.73 8.47
N VAL A 454 17.27 -7.54 9.10
CA VAL A 454 16.64 -7.20 10.40
C VAL A 454 17.67 -6.98 11.52
N PRO A 455 18.77 -7.76 11.66
CA PRO A 455 19.79 -7.45 12.68
C PRO A 455 20.38 -6.04 12.53
N ASP A 456 20.58 -5.57 11.30
CA ASP A 456 21.09 -4.22 11.02
C ASP A 456 20.05 -3.15 11.38
N LEU A 457 18.75 -3.41 11.13
CA LEU A 457 17.67 -2.53 11.55
C LEU A 457 17.59 -2.43 13.09
N VAL A 458 17.72 -3.55 13.80
CA VAL A 458 17.75 -3.58 15.28
C VAL A 458 18.96 -2.82 15.82
N ALA A 459 20.13 -3.00 15.23
CA ALA A 459 21.34 -2.28 15.61
C ALA A 459 21.22 -0.76 15.32
N SER A 460 20.63 -0.40 14.18
CA SER A 460 20.33 0.95 13.78
C SER A 460 19.37 1.62 14.78
N PHE A 461 18.28 0.95 15.16
CA PHE A 461 17.37 1.47 16.19
C PHE A 461 18.06 1.58 17.57
N GLY A 462 18.99 0.67 17.90
CA GLY A 462 19.80 0.74 19.12
C GLY A 462 20.70 1.99 19.20
N ARG A 463 21.08 2.59 18.05
CA ARG A 463 21.81 3.88 18.01
C ARG A 463 20.88 5.06 18.26
N ILE A 464 19.64 4.94 17.77
CA ILE A 464 18.61 5.97 17.95
C ILE A 464 18.03 5.92 19.37
N GLU A 465 17.72 4.71 19.86
CA GLU A 465 17.11 4.47 21.17
C GLU A 465 18.03 3.55 21.99
N PRO A 466 19.02 4.11 22.71
CA PRO A 466 19.97 3.31 23.49
C PRO A 466 19.28 2.38 24.49
N GLY A 467 19.70 1.11 24.52
CA GLY A 467 19.10 0.06 25.35
C GLY A 467 17.97 -0.70 24.68
N SER A 468 17.38 -0.23 23.58
CA SER A 468 16.31 -0.94 22.87
C SER A 468 16.76 -2.27 22.32
N GLN A 469 18.01 -2.41 21.92
CA GLN A 469 18.56 -3.65 21.37
C GLN A 469 18.47 -4.82 22.34
N ALA A 470 18.61 -4.58 23.66
CA ALA A 470 18.46 -5.59 24.70
C ALA A 470 17.01 -6.09 24.84
N GLU A 471 16.04 -5.29 24.42
CA GLU A 471 14.61 -5.59 24.47
C GLU A 471 14.09 -6.29 23.20
N PHE A 472 14.92 -6.45 22.18
CA PHE A 472 14.55 -7.17 20.97
C PHE A 472 14.19 -8.61 21.30
N ASP A 473 12.93 -9.01 21.09
CA ASP A 473 12.38 -10.32 21.48
C ASP A 473 12.53 -11.40 20.41
N GLN A 474 13.24 -11.08 19.33
CA GLN A 474 13.49 -11.93 18.17
C GLN A 474 12.23 -12.28 17.33
N ASN A 475 11.10 -11.64 17.59
CA ASN A 475 9.95 -11.70 16.69
C ASN A 475 10.10 -10.60 15.64
N TYR A 476 9.95 -10.95 14.40
CA TYR A 476 9.93 -9.99 13.29
C TYR A 476 9.29 -10.58 12.05
N ILE A 477 8.83 -9.71 11.17
CA ILE A 477 8.40 -10.07 9.83
C ILE A 477 8.77 -8.96 8.86
N VAL A 478 9.14 -9.33 7.64
CA VAL A 478 9.43 -8.39 6.55
C VAL A 478 8.42 -8.58 5.43
N MET A 479 7.78 -7.49 5.02
CA MET A 479 6.92 -7.44 3.85
C MET A 479 7.54 -6.50 2.81
N ASN A 480 7.98 -7.06 1.70
CA ASN A 480 8.50 -6.29 0.57
C ASN A 480 7.49 -6.29 -0.57
N TRP A 481 6.82 -5.14 -0.77
CA TRP A 481 5.74 -5.02 -1.75
C TRP A 481 6.22 -5.07 -3.21
N ALA A 482 7.45 -4.63 -3.49
CA ALA A 482 8.02 -4.73 -4.83
C ALA A 482 8.23 -6.19 -5.28
N ARG A 483 8.37 -7.12 -4.33
CA ARG A 483 8.54 -8.55 -4.58
C ARG A 483 7.24 -9.35 -4.53
N GLN A 484 6.11 -8.73 -4.15
CA GLN A 484 4.82 -9.43 -4.14
C GLN A 484 4.33 -9.67 -5.57
N PRO A 485 3.97 -10.92 -5.93
CA PRO A 485 3.66 -11.29 -7.31
C PRO A 485 2.45 -10.55 -7.88
N PHE A 486 1.51 -10.15 -7.02
CA PHE A 486 0.27 -9.47 -7.38
C PHE A 486 0.22 -8.00 -6.96
N ALA A 487 1.39 -7.37 -6.72
CA ALA A 487 1.53 -5.93 -6.51
C ALA A 487 2.68 -5.36 -7.33
N GLN A 488 3.90 -5.89 -7.16
CA GLN A 488 5.13 -5.49 -7.86
C GLN A 488 5.44 -3.99 -7.75
N GLY A 489 5.19 -3.46 -6.57
CA GLY A 489 5.33 -2.07 -6.16
C GLY A 489 4.45 -1.80 -4.94
N CYS A 490 4.77 -0.75 -4.18
CA CYS A 490 3.95 -0.36 -3.03
C CYS A 490 2.74 0.49 -3.48
N TYR A 491 2.99 1.63 -4.08
CA TYR A 491 1.97 2.53 -4.62
C TYR A 491 2.54 3.39 -5.75
N SER A 492 1.67 4.12 -6.43
CA SER A 492 2.07 5.00 -7.53
C SER A 492 2.85 6.22 -7.01
N CYS A 493 3.89 6.57 -7.73
CA CYS A 493 4.70 7.76 -7.49
C CYS A 493 5.04 8.41 -8.83
N PRO A 494 4.51 9.59 -9.15
CA PRO A 494 4.87 10.30 -10.37
C PRO A 494 6.36 10.67 -10.39
N LYS A 495 7.05 10.27 -11.46
CA LYS A 495 8.43 10.66 -11.74
C LYS A 495 8.48 12.08 -12.31
N ALA A 496 9.69 12.65 -12.36
CA ALA A 496 9.90 13.93 -13.00
C ALA A 496 9.28 13.97 -14.41
N GLY A 497 8.50 15.00 -14.70
CA GLY A 497 7.75 15.19 -15.95
C GLY A 497 6.41 14.43 -16.07
N GLN A 498 6.00 13.67 -15.06
CA GLN A 498 4.78 12.85 -15.14
C GLN A 498 3.51 13.56 -14.66
N TYR A 499 3.60 14.60 -13.85
CA TYR A 499 2.40 15.37 -13.46
C TYR A 499 1.77 16.06 -14.66
N THR A 500 2.56 16.80 -15.42
CA THR A 500 2.08 17.55 -16.58
C THR A 500 1.82 16.70 -17.82
N THR A 501 2.12 15.41 -17.78
CA THR A 501 1.97 14.51 -18.94
C THR A 501 1.11 13.27 -18.69
N LEU A 502 0.94 12.80 -17.44
CA LEU A 502 0.25 11.55 -17.13
C LEU A 502 -0.76 11.66 -15.99
N VAL A 503 -0.44 12.41 -14.90
CA VAL A 503 -1.32 12.47 -13.72
C VAL A 503 -2.70 13.00 -14.13
N GLY A 504 -3.74 12.34 -13.59
CA GLY A 504 -5.14 12.57 -13.94
C GLY A 504 -5.67 11.63 -15.00
N SER A 505 -4.83 11.19 -15.96
CA SER A 505 -5.29 10.26 -17.00
C SER A 505 -5.59 8.85 -16.47
N ALA A 506 -4.96 8.44 -15.37
CA ALA A 506 -5.13 7.10 -14.82
C ALA A 506 -6.59 6.75 -14.53
N GLY A 507 -7.33 7.64 -13.87
CA GLY A 507 -8.73 7.44 -13.48
C GLY A 507 -9.76 7.73 -14.58
N GLU A 508 -9.36 8.29 -15.73
CA GLU A 508 -10.31 8.66 -16.79
C GLU A 508 -10.95 7.41 -17.42
N PRO A 509 -12.27 7.43 -17.64
CA PRO A 509 -12.95 6.41 -18.42
C PRO A 509 -12.45 6.33 -19.86
N GLU A 510 -12.43 5.13 -20.43
CA GLU A 510 -12.05 4.90 -21.82
C GLU A 510 -13.19 4.24 -22.60
N LEU A 511 -13.16 4.43 -23.94
CA LEU A 511 -14.17 3.85 -24.85
C LEU A 511 -15.61 4.19 -24.42
N GLU A 512 -15.86 5.48 -24.18
CA GLU A 512 -17.17 5.97 -23.74
C GLU A 512 -17.64 5.34 -22.42
N GLY A 513 -16.68 5.02 -21.53
CA GLY A 513 -16.95 4.42 -20.24
C GLY A 513 -17.14 2.91 -20.24
N ARG A 514 -16.86 2.23 -21.37
CA ARG A 514 -16.85 0.76 -21.39
C ARG A 514 -15.67 0.16 -20.65
N ILE A 515 -14.59 0.93 -20.46
CA ILE A 515 -13.48 0.58 -19.56
C ILE A 515 -13.34 1.69 -18.52
N LEU A 516 -13.48 1.32 -17.26
CA LEU A 516 -13.28 2.18 -16.10
C LEU A 516 -12.04 1.69 -15.33
N PHE A 517 -11.37 2.60 -14.66
CA PHE A 517 -10.17 2.32 -13.87
C PHE A 517 -10.42 2.74 -12.42
N ALA A 518 -9.91 1.94 -11.48
CA ALA A 518 -9.99 2.22 -10.06
C ALA A 518 -8.71 1.76 -9.35
N GLY A 519 -8.34 2.44 -8.30
CA GLY A 519 -7.13 2.19 -7.51
C GLY A 519 -6.58 3.51 -6.99
N GLU A 520 -5.66 3.47 -6.04
CA GLU A 520 -5.05 4.68 -5.47
C GLU A 520 -4.42 5.57 -6.55
N HIS A 521 -3.83 4.96 -7.59
CA HIS A 521 -3.21 5.65 -8.73
C HIS A 521 -4.21 6.41 -9.62
N CYS A 522 -5.49 6.19 -9.44
CA CYS A 522 -6.58 6.90 -10.13
C CYS A 522 -7.10 8.11 -9.36
N SER A 523 -6.76 8.25 -8.07
CA SER A 523 -7.12 9.41 -7.25
C SER A 523 -6.16 10.57 -7.49
N LEU A 524 -6.66 11.80 -7.43
CA LEU A 524 -5.83 13.02 -7.44
C LEU A 524 -5.48 13.48 -6.04
N GLY A 525 -6.42 13.37 -5.11
CA GLY A 525 -6.25 13.87 -3.74
C GLY A 525 -5.70 12.85 -2.76
N ASN A 526 -5.80 11.54 -3.09
CA ASN A 526 -5.44 10.45 -2.19
C ASN A 526 -4.55 9.41 -2.92
N LEU A 527 -3.61 9.91 -3.73
CA LEU A 527 -2.62 9.09 -4.44
C LEU A 527 -1.77 8.32 -3.41
N GLY A 528 -1.64 7.01 -3.56
CA GLY A 528 -0.90 6.16 -2.61
C GLY A 528 -1.72 5.66 -1.41
N PHE A 529 -2.79 6.35 -1.02
CA PHE A 529 -3.58 6.04 0.17
C PHE A 529 -4.67 4.97 -0.08
N MET A 530 -5.05 4.25 0.97
CA MET A 530 -6.20 3.34 0.96
C MET A 530 -7.50 4.07 0.61
N GLU A 531 -7.63 5.31 1.05
CA GLU A 531 -8.74 6.23 0.74
C GLU A 531 -8.91 6.39 -0.77
N GLY A 532 -7.82 6.65 -1.51
CA GLY A 532 -7.86 6.79 -2.96
C GLY A 532 -8.37 5.53 -3.68
N GLY A 533 -8.07 4.36 -3.12
CA GLY A 533 -8.64 3.11 -3.62
C GLY A 533 -10.16 3.03 -3.40
N ALA A 534 -10.65 3.35 -2.20
CA ALA A 534 -12.07 3.34 -1.87
C ALA A 534 -12.85 4.40 -2.67
N GLU A 535 -12.32 5.63 -2.75
CA GLU A 535 -12.84 6.76 -3.52
C GLU A 535 -13.06 6.39 -4.99
N THR A 536 -12.00 5.93 -5.65
CA THR A 536 -12.04 5.65 -7.08
C THR A 536 -12.85 4.41 -7.42
N GLY A 537 -12.92 3.43 -6.51
CA GLY A 537 -13.84 2.30 -6.61
C GLY A 537 -15.30 2.75 -6.59
N ALA A 538 -15.67 3.65 -5.67
CA ALA A 538 -17.00 4.23 -5.60
C ALA A 538 -17.32 5.08 -6.84
N LEU A 539 -16.35 5.85 -7.34
CA LEU A 539 -16.49 6.66 -8.55
C LEU A 539 -16.73 5.79 -9.79
N ALA A 540 -15.96 4.71 -9.96
CA ALA A 540 -16.14 3.78 -11.07
C ALA A 540 -17.53 3.11 -11.04
N ALA A 541 -17.99 2.70 -9.86
CA ALA A 541 -19.35 2.16 -9.70
C ALA A 541 -20.42 3.19 -10.06
N ARG A 542 -20.31 4.42 -9.54
CA ARG A 542 -21.24 5.52 -9.86
C ARG A 542 -21.31 5.78 -11.35
N THR A 543 -20.16 5.83 -12.04
CA THR A 543 -20.10 6.01 -13.48
C THR A 543 -20.85 4.89 -14.20
N ALA A 544 -20.63 3.64 -13.80
CA ALA A 544 -21.31 2.48 -14.40
C ALA A 544 -22.82 2.45 -14.13
N LEU A 545 -23.26 2.93 -12.96
CA LEU A 545 -24.71 3.09 -12.62
C LEU A 545 -25.36 4.18 -13.48
N VAL A 546 -24.77 5.37 -13.53
CA VAL A 546 -25.30 6.49 -14.34
C VAL A 546 -25.45 6.11 -15.80
N GLN A 547 -24.49 5.40 -16.39
CA GLN A 547 -24.57 4.91 -17.77
C GLN A 547 -25.69 3.90 -18.01
N ARG A 548 -26.25 3.32 -16.95
CA ARG A 548 -27.40 2.41 -16.99
C ARG A 548 -28.72 3.07 -16.62
N GLY A 549 -28.69 4.38 -16.31
CA GLY A 549 -29.86 5.12 -15.87
C GLY A 549 -30.31 4.81 -14.43
N LEU A 550 -29.34 4.39 -13.58
CA LEU A 550 -29.56 4.03 -12.17
C LEU A 550 -28.94 5.06 -11.24
#